data_595cfacdc99a6fac161769cb2e6ca503
#
_entry.id   595cfacdc99a6fac161769cb2e6ca503
#
_cell.length_a   1.000
_cell.length_b   1.000
_cell.length_c   1.000
_cell.angle_alpha   90.00
_cell.angle_beta   90.00
_cell.angle_gamma   90.00
#
_symmetry.space_group_name_H-M   'P 1'
#
loop_
_entity.id
_entity.type
_entity.pdbx_description
1 polymer ?
#
loop_
_entity_poly.entity_id
_entity_poly.type
_entity_poly.pdbx_seq_one_letter_code
_entity_poly.pdbx_strand_id
1 'polypeptide(L)'
;DEINVLQQQVAKNTKQIEQNTKDIQENKEKIDRVNLYGFMRTQYDYDKDTTSGTIDKQTNRFYMDLRGDFKVNDYWTVKFQSETNRHYNDGHRRSENAFNSNGEQTWSGHDGNMQRIWVEGQKDGRFVSIGRAWRGLGFQNVLVGNETDGIQFGAPIPGTKLTGSGFWFASTGAGNRESLYGAAVWGSVAKNLDINFAYAKSSLGKNEKYGSGNVSYYQTDMKEFNDDGTPNKNYGRVSPVYDNQDTTNKRSYGYVLSMATNINKDLRFIADYAKTDADFQNNSIALRLNYKDADYKKPGSYGLYLRYIKYGENGWLAGDDEWNSIWNGTKGWIAGVRYAPWKNIIWETMYSKQKRHWSTSDEYDRNLFRTELDFHF
;
A
#
# COMPACT_ATOMS: atom_id res chain seq x y z
N ASP A 1 30.67 -30.33 -57.59
CA ASP A 1 29.23 -30.40 -57.16
C ASP A 1 29.07 -30.26 -55.63
N GLU A 2 29.82 -30.98 -54.81
CA GLU A 2 29.68 -30.89 -53.33
C GLU A 2 30.04 -29.52 -52.78
N ILE A 3 31.04 -28.84 -53.32
CA ILE A 3 31.45 -27.50 -52.92
C ILE A 3 30.32 -26.48 -53.16
N ASN A 4 29.65 -26.58 -54.31
CA ASN A 4 28.53 -25.70 -54.62
C ASN A 4 27.35 -25.92 -53.69
N VAL A 5 27.08 -27.18 -53.31
CA VAL A 5 26.01 -27.51 -52.34
C VAL A 5 26.33 -26.97 -50.98
N LEU A 6 27.58 -27.12 -50.52
CA LEU A 6 28.06 -26.56 -49.25
C LEU A 6 27.99 -25.03 -49.23
N GLN A 7 28.41 -24.35 -50.30
CA GLN A 7 28.33 -22.90 -50.43
C GLN A 7 26.87 -22.42 -50.38
N GLN A 8 25.92 -23.09 -51.02
CA GLN A 8 24.51 -22.77 -50.94
C GLN A 8 23.96 -22.97 -49.51
N GLN A 9 24.38 -24.04 -48.85
CA GLN A 9 23.96 -24.32 -47.50
C GLN A 9 24.54 -23.27 -46.49
N VAL A 10 25.78 -22.90 -46.66
CA VAL A 10 26.41 -21.82 -45.87
C VAL A 10 25.68 -20.50 -46.09
N ALA A 11 25.39 -20.13 -47.34
CA ALA A 11 24.63 -18.91 -47.65
C ALA A 11 23.23 -18.91 -47.01
N LYS A 12 22.54 -20.06 -47.06
CA LYS A 12 21.24 -20.22 -46.40
C LYS A 12 21.34 -20.10 -44.91
N ASN A 13 22.30 -20.76 -44.29
CA ASN A 13 22.56 -20.70 -42.84
C ASN A 13 22.92 -19.29 -42.39
N THR A 14 23.75 -18.56 -43.15
CA THR A 14 24.10 -17.17 -42.86
C THR A 14 22.86 -16.29 -42.81
N LYS A 15 21.97 -16.37 -43.81
CA LYS A 15 20.68 -15.64 -43.82
C LYS A 15 19.81 -15.98 -42.62
N GLN A 16 19.75 -17.26 -42.26
CA GLN A 16 18.96 -17.70 -41.12
C GLN A 16 19.54 -17.16 -39.79
N ILE A 17 20.86 -17.15 -39.65
CA ILE A 17 21.54 -16.57 -38.48
C ILE A 17 21.26 -15.07 -38.39
N GLU A 18 21.34 -14.34 -39.49
CA GLU A 18 21.02 -12.91 -39.53
C GLU A 18 19.57 -12.66 -39.12
N GLN A 19 18.62 -13.44 -39.60
CA GLN A 19 17.22 -13.32 -39.23
C GLN A 19 17.01 -13.65 -37.73
N ASN A 20 17.57 -14.76 -37.27
CA ASN A 20 17.47 -15.16 -35.88
C ASN A 20 18.08 -14.09 -34.94
N THR A 21 19.17 -13.46 -35.35
CA THR A 21 19.80 -12.37 -34.58
C THR A 21 18.86 -11.17 -34.45
N LYS A 22 18.16 -10.79 -35.53
CA LYS A 22 17.15 -9.72 -35.48
C LYS A 22 15.98 -10.10 -34.58
N ASP A 23 15.47 -11.32 -34.75
CA ASP A 23 14.33 -11.80 -33.92
C ASP A 23 14.69 -11.88 -32.44
N ILE A 24 15.91 -12.30 -32.11
CA ILE A 24 16.42 -12.31 -30.74
C ILE A 24 16.51 -10.88 -30.20
N GLN A 25 17.04 -9.93 -30.97
CA GLN A 25 17.12 -8.54 -30.56
C GLN A 25 15.75 -7.92 -30.32
N GLU A 26 14.81 -8.11 -31.24
CA GLU A 26 13.43 -7.62 -31.07
C GLU A 26 12.73 -8.23 -29.85
N ASN A 27 12.91 -9.54 -29.66
CA ASN A 27 12.34 -10.23 -28.50
C ASN A 27 12.95 -9.73 -27.18
N LYS A 28 14.28 -9.51 -27.17
CA LYS A 28 14.96 -8.93 -26.02
C LYS A 28 14.41 -7.53 -25.68
N GLU A 29 14.27 -6.66 -26.66
CA GLU A 29 13.69 -5.33 -26.47
C GLU A 29 12.26 -5.39 -25.92
N LYS A 30 11.43 -6.32 -26.39
CA LYS A 30 10.07 -6.53 -25.87
C LYS A 30 10.08 -7.01 -24.41
N ILE A 31 10.95 -7.97 -24.09
CA ILE A 31 11.10 -8.53 -22.74
C ILE A 31 11.65 -7.48 -21.78
N ASP A 32 12.67 -6.71 -22.20
CA ASP A 32 13.29 -5.68 -21.38
C ASP A 32 12.32 -4.51 -21.04
N ARG A 33 11.20 -4.41 -21.77
CA ARG A 33 10.16 -3.41 -21.50
C ARG A 33 9.15 -3.83 -20.45
N VAL A 34 9.09 -5.10 -20.09
CA VAL A 34 8.11 -5.65 -19.15
C VAL A 34 8.81 -6.29 -17.98
N ASN A 35 8.47 -5.86 -16.77
CA ASN A 35 8.94 -6.46 -15.54
C ASN A 35 7.74 -6.82 -14.66
N LEU A 36 7.58 -8.10 -14.37
CA LEU A 36 6.56 -8.61 -13.45
C LEU A 36 7.25 -9.12 -12.20
N TYR A 37 6.76 -8.70 -11.03
CA TYR A 37 7.35 -9.05 -9.74
C TYR A 37 6.30 -8.98 -8.63
N GLY A 38 6.64 -9.48 -7.48
CA GLY A 38 5.75 -9.44 -6.34
C GLY A 38 6.10 -10.47 -5.29
N PHE A 39 5.12 -10.78 -4.47
CA PHE A 39 5.25 -11.82 -3.46
C PHE A 39 3.89 -12.44 -3.13
N MET A 40 3.96 -13.68 -2.66
CA MET A 40 2.84 -14.36 -2.03
C MET A 40 3.15 -14.48 -0.53
N ARG A 41 2.18 -14.14 0.32
CA ARG A 41 2.28 -14.20 1.78
C ARG A 41 1.34 -15.25 2.34
N THR A 42 1.85 -16.06 3.24
CA THR A 42 1.04 -16.81 4.20
C THR A 42 1.15 -16.12 5.56
N GLN A 43 0.04 -15.81 6.20
CA GLN A 43 0.00 -15.07 7.45
C GLN A 43 -0.91 -15.75 8.46
N TYR A 44 -0.42 -15.83 9.69
CA TYR A 44 -1.18 -16.23 10.86
C TYR A 44 -1.14 -15.11 11.89
N ASP A 45 -2.33 -14.70 12.37
CA ASP A 45 -2.51 -13.74 13.45
C ASP A 45 -3.21 -14.41 14.63
N TYR A 46 -2.68 -14.19 15.82
CA TYR A 46 -3.41 -14.34 17.07
C TYR A 46 -3.60 -12.96 17.69
N ASP A 47 -4.83 -12.48 17.69
CA ASP A 47 -5.20 -11.13 18.10
C ASP A 47 -6.14 -11.20 19.31
N LYS A 48 -5.67 -10.71 20.44
CA LYS A 48 -6.43 -10.59 21.68
C LYS A 48 -6.81 -9.12 21.90
N ASP A 49 -8.06 -8.81 21.72
CA ASP A 49 -8.60 -7.45 21.78
C ASP A 49 -9.76 -7.36 22.78
N THR A 50 -9.68 -6.46 23.74
CA THR A 50 -10.71 -6.25 24.75
C THR A 50 -11.69 -5.13 24.42
N THR A 51 -11.65 -4.60 23.18
CA THR A 51 -12.48 -3.46 22.72
C THR A 51 -13.99 -3.71 22.86
N SER A 52 -14.45 -4.94 22.71
CA SER A 52 -15.88 -5.33 22.80
C SER A 52 -16.08 -6.48 23.80
N GLY A 53 -15.30 -6.51 24.87
CA GLY A 53 -15.07 -7.71 25.67
C GLY A 53 -13.76 -8.36 25.28
N THR A 54 -13.40 -9.46 25.88
CA THR A 54 -12.21 -10.21 25.48
C THR A 54 -12.51 -10.99 24.20
N ILE A 55 -11.84 -10.62 23.11
CA ILE A 55 -11.94 -11.31 21.82
C ILE A 55 -10.58 -11.93 21.51
N ASP A 56 -10.56 -13.24 21.40
CA ASP A 56 -9.42 -13.97 20.90
C ASP A 56 -9.70 -14.38 19.45
N LYS A 57 -8.99 -13.75 18.50
CA LYS A 57 -9.12 -14.07 17.08
C LYS A 57 -7.88 -14.78 16.58
N GLN A 58 -8.10 -15.85 15.86
CA GLN A 58 -7.09 -16.49 15.04
C GLN A 58 -7.44 -16.24 13.58
N THR A 59 -6.53 -15.60 12.86
CA THR A 59 -6.73 -15.28 11.46
C THR A 59 -5.61 -15.88 10.63
N ASN A 60 -5.98 -16.72 9.69
CA ASN A 60 -5.07 -17.24 8.67
C ASN A 60 -5.42 -16.60 7.35
N ARG A 61 -4.41 -16.06 6.67
CA ARG A 61 -4.59 -15.33 5.43
C ARG A 61 -3.56 -15.75 4.40
N PHE A 62 -4.03 -15.83 3.16
CA PHE A 62 -3.20 -15.93 1.96
C PHE A 62 -3.34 -14.64 1.16
N TYR A 63 -2.21 -14.07 0.79
CA TYR A 63 -2.18 -12.80 0.11
C TYR A 63 -1.20 -12.84 -1.04
N MET A 64 -1.54 -12.21 -2.14
CA MET A 64 -0.66 -12.05 -3.29
C MET A 64 -0.60 -10.59 -3.69
N ASP A 65 0.60 -10.07 -3.82
CA ASP A 65 0.88 -8.76 -4.39
C ASP A 65 1.58 -8.98 -5.73
N LEU A 66 0.89 -8.71 -6.81
CA LEU A 66 1.42 -8.77 -8.17
C LEU A 66 1.58 -7.37 -8.72
N ARG A 67 2.78 -7.05 -9.16
CA ARG A 67 3.13 -5.75 -9.72
C ARG A 67 3.70 -5.90 -11.12
N GLY A 68 3.52 -4.87 -11.91
CA GLY A 68 4.11 -4.80 -13.24
C GLY A 68 4.57 -3.40 -13.58
N ASP A 69 5.75 -3.35 -14.22
CA ASP A 69 6.35 -2.16 -14.80
C ASP A 69 6.42 -2.34 -16.32
N PHE A 70 5.87 -1.37 -17.06
CA PHE A 70 5.91 -1.33 -18.53
C PHE A 70 6.64 -0.07 -18.96
N LYS A 71 7.85 -0.22 -19.49
CA LYS A 71 8.61 0.90 -20.04
C LYS A 71 7.93 1.44 -21.30
N VAL A 72 7.51 2.70 -21.27
CA VAL A 72 7.02 3.41 -22.44
C VAL A 72 8.20 3.90 -23.28
N ASN A 73 9.18 4.51 -22.62
CA ASN A 73 10.46 4.96 -23.18
C ASN A 73 11.49 5.14 -22.03
N ASP A 74 12.60 5.80 -22.29
CA ASP A 74 13.68 5.98 -21.32
C ASP A 74 13.27 6.79 -20.07
N TYR A 75 12.19 7.54 -20.13
CA TYR A 75 11.76 8.45 -19.05
C TYR A 75 10.44 8.02 -18.40
N TRP A 76 9.57 7.31 -19.11
CA TRP A 76 8.23 7.00 -18.67
C TRP A 76 7.99 5.51 -18.48
N THR A 77 7.38 5.16 -17.37
CA THR A 77 6.97 3.80 -17.02
C THR A 77 5.53 3.78 -16.56
N VAL A 78 4.72 2.94 -17.17
CA VAL A 78 3.36 2.62 -16.68
C VAL A 78 3.49 1.50 -15.66
N LYS A 79 2.78 1.63 -14.55
CA LYS A 79 2.82 0.68 -13.44
C LYS A 79 1.43 0.22 -13.04
N PHE A 80 1.34 -1.01 -12.57
CA PHE A 80 0.14 -1.51 -11.92
C PHE A 80 0.47 -2.31 -10.68
N GLN A 81 -0.51 -2.44 -9.80
CA GLN A 81 -0.49 -3.34 -8.65
C GLN A 81 -1.85 -4.01 -8.52
N SER A 82 -1.83 -5.33 -8.36
CA SER A 82 -3.00 -6.15 -8.06
C SER A 82 -2.77 -6.89 -6.76
N GLU A 83 -3.66 -6.69 -5.81
CA GLU A 83 -3.64 -7.37 -4.52
C GLU A 83 -4.80 -8.37 -4.46
N THR A 84 -4.51 -9.58 -4.01
CA THR A 84 -5.53 -10.60 -3.77
C THR A 84 -5.41 -11.11 -2.35
N ASN A 85 -6.50 -11.10 -1.62
CA ASN A 85 -6.55 -11.50 -0.21
C ASN A 85 -7.60 -12.58 0.00
N ARG A 86 -7.20 -13.69 0.65
CA ARG A 86 -8.09 -14.80 1.00
C ARG A 86 -7.86 -15.19 2.44
N HIS A 87 -8.91 -15.37 3.18
CA HIS A 87 -8.87 -15.93 4.53
C HIS A 87 -9.11 -17.44 4.46
N TYR A 88 -8.39 -18.16 5.31
CA TYR A 88 -8.61 -19.60 5.45
C TYR A 88 -10.06 -19.89 5.87
N ASN A 89 -10.69 -20.81 5.15
CA ASN A 89 -12.05 -21.25 5.44
C ASN A 89 -13.13 -20.14 5.35
N ASP A 90 -12.96 -19.17 4.46
CA ASP A 90 -13.97 -18.12 4.22
C ASP A 90 -15.12 -18.56 3.30
N GLY A 91 -15.25 -19.86 3.06
CA GLY A 91 -16.39 -20.47 2.39
C GLY A 91 -16.42 -20.32 0.88
N HIS A 92 -15.29 -20.27 0.21
CA HIS A 92 -15.19 -20.12 -1.24
C HIS A 92 -15.87 -18.84 -1.77
N ARG A 93 -15.88 -17.78 -1.01
CA ARG A 93 -16.44 -16.50 -1.45
C ARG A 93 -15.74 -16.07 -2.72
N ARG A 94 -16.47 -16.11 -3.79
CA ARG A 94 -16.09 -15.39 -5.00
C ARG A 94 -16.31 -13.93 -4.70
N SER A 95 -15.26 -13.21 -4.63
CA SER A 95 -15.25 -11.80 -4.30
C SER A 95 -15.89 -10.92 -5.36
N GLU A 96 -15.93 -11.39 -6.55
CA GLU A 96 -16.50 -10.68 -7.68
C GLU A 96 -18.01 -10.89 -7.68
N ASN A 97 -18.74 -9.81 -7.46
CA ASN A 97 -20.20 -9.80 -7.45
C ASN A 97 -20.86 -10.67 -6.36
N ALA A 98 -20.17 -10.87 -5.24
CA ALA A 98 -20.82 -11.52 -4.10
C ALA A 98 -21.78 -10.56 -3.41
N PHE A 99 -23.02 -10.98 -3.27
CA PHE A 99 -24.03 -10.29 -2.50
C PHE A 99 -24.45 -11.18 -1.32
N ASN A 100 -24.71 -10.57 -0.17
CA ASN A 100 -25.30 -11.28 0.94
C ASN A 100 -26.82 -11.52 0.71
N SER A 101 -27.49 -12.19 1.65
CA SER A 101 -28.91 -12.47 1.56
C SER A 101 -29.80 -11.21 1.52
N ASN A 102 -29.25 -10.05 1.92
CA ASN A 102 -29.94 -8.75 1.89
C ASN A 102 -29.68 -7.98 0.58
N GLY A 103 -28.92 -8.56 -0.37
CA GLY A 103 -28.56 -7.89 -1.60
C GLY A 103 -27.41 -6.90 -1.47
N GLU A 104 -26.73 -6.84 -0.32
CA GLU A 104 -25.57 -5.99 -0.13
C GLU A 104 -24.34 -6.60 -0.77
N GLN A 105 -23.58 -5.77 -1.49
CA GLN A 105 -22.32 -6.21 -2.06
C GLN A 105 -21.29 -6.49 -0.95
N THR A 106 -20.78 -7.70 -0.91
CA THR A 106 -19.76 -8.13 0.06
C THR A 106 -18.34 -8.08 -0.51
N TRP A 107 -18.16 -7.45 -1.66
CA TRP A 107 -16.88 -7.34 -2.33
C TRP A 107 -15.88 -6.53 -1.50
N SER A 108 -14.69 -7.08 -1.27
CA SER A 108 -13.55 -6.32 -0.75
C SER A 108 -12.67 -5.90 -1.94
N GLY A 109 -12.16 -4.68 -1.95
CA GLY A 109 -11.37 -4.12 -3.05
C GLY A 109 -10.04 -4.85 -3.37
N HIS A 110 -9.78 -6.04 -2.78
CA HIS A 110 -8.54 -6.78 -2.87
C HIS A 110 -8.74 -8.19 -3.45
N ASP A 111 -9.31 -8.26 -4.64
CA ASP A 111 -9.70 -9.53 -5.25
C ASP A 111 -9.18 -9.75 -6.67
N GLY A 112 -7.92 -9.48 -6.87
CA GLY A 112 -7.27 -9.74 -8.16
C GLY A 112 -7.55 -8.66 -9.21
N ASN A 113 -8.15 -7.54 -8.82
CA ASN A 113 -8.30 -6.38 -9.70
C ASN A 113 -6.99 -5.60 -9.75
N MET A 114 -6.79 -4.84 -10.80
CA MET A 114 -5.73 -3.84 -10.86
C MET A 114 -6.16 -2.62 -10.03
N GLN A 115 -5.99 -2.68 -8.71
CA GLN A 115 -6.41 -1.61 -7.81
C GLN A 115 -5.65 -0.32 -8.06
N ARG A 116 -4.37 -0.43 -8.40
CA ARG A 116 -3.50 0.73 -8.62
C ARG A 116 -2.98 0.70 -10.03
N ILE A 117 -3.14 1.82 -10.71
CA ILE A 117 -2.68 2.04 -12.08
C ILE A 117 -2.16 3.47 -12.12
N TRP A 118 -0.89 3.64 -12.45
CA TRP A 118 -0.28 4.96 -12.52
C TRP A 118 0.86 5.00 -13.54
N VAL A 119 1.32 6.17 -13.85
CA VAL A 119 2.50 6.41 -14.67
C VAL A 119 3.53 7.19 -13.88
N GLU A 120 4.78 6.83 -14.04
CA GLU A 120 5.94 7.52 -13.49
C GLU A 120 6.82 8.06 -14.60
N GLY A 121 7.21 9.31 -14.48
CA GLY A 121 8.24 9.93 -15.30
C GLY A 121 9.44 10.29 -14.45
N GLN A 122 10.65 10.04 -14.94
CA GLN A 122 11.90 10.38 -14.25
C GLN A 122 12.94 10.89 -15.22
N LYS A 123 13.59 11.99 -14.87
CA LYS A 123 14.74 12.54 -15.60
C LYS A 123 15.58 13.44 -14.69
N ASP A 124 16.91 13.18 -14.61
CA ASP A 124 17.87 14.02 -13.89
C ASP A 124 17.45 14.29 -12.43
N GLY A 125 16.95 13.27 -11.73
CA GLY A 125 16.45 13.38 -10.35
C GLY A 125 15.07 14.04 -10.20
N ARG A 126 14.50 14.56 -11.28
CA ARG A 126 13.11 15.03 -11.31
C ARG A 126 12.17 13.86 -11.52
N PHE A 127 11.01 13.92 -10.90
CA PHE A 127 10.01 12.87 -11.06
C PHE A 127 8.59 13.45 -11.13
N VAL A 128 7.70 12.67 -11.72
CA VAL A 128 6.26 12.85 -11.66
C VAL A 128 5.58 11.49 -11.54
N SER A 129 4.52 11.41 -10.74
CA SER A 129 3.68 10.23 -10.58
C SER A 129 2.23 10.64 -10.73
N ILE A 130 1.50 10.04 -11.67
CA ILE A 130 0.11 10.40 -11.99
C ILE A 130 -0.74 9.14 -12.00
N GLY A 131 -1.84 9.15 -11.28
CA GLY A 131 -2.82 8.07 -11.23
C GLY A 131 -3.05 7.52 -9.83
N ARG A 132 -3.61 6.34 -9.75
CA ARG A 132 -3.85 5.64 -8.49
C ARG A 132 -2.59 4.90 -8.05
N ALA A 133 -1.98 5.36 -6.98
CA ALA A 133 -0.80 4.75 -6.38
C ALA A 133 -0.86 4.83 -4.85
N TRP A 134 -0.16 3.94 -4.19
CA TRP A 134 0.08 4.09 -2.76
C TRP A 134 1.11 5.20 -2.53
N ARG A 135 0.79 6.17 -1.66
CA ARG A 135 1.66 7.29 -1.33
C ARG A 135 1.70 7.52 0.17
N GLY A 136 2.86 7.91 0.65
CA GLY A 136 3.10 8.17 2.07
C GLY A 136 3.76 9.51 2.33
N LEU A 137 3.49 10.10 3.49
CA LEU A 137 4.16 11.27 4.03
C LEU A 137 4.70 10.94 5.42
N GLY A 138 6.01 11.17 5.60
CA GLY A 138 6.81 10.69 6.72
C GLY A 138 7.60 9.43 6.36
N PHE A 139 8.68 9.16 7.10
CA PHE A 139 9.49 7.95 6.85
C PHE A 139 8.76 6.66 7.23
N GLN A 140 7.82 6.74 8.16
CA GLN A 140 6.95 5.65 8.56
C GLN A 140 5.48 5.91 8.20
N ASN A 141 5.23 6.81 7.23
CA ASN A 141 3.90 7.11 6.67
C ASN A 141 2.88 7.58 7.71
N VAL A 142 3.32 8.27 8.74
CA VAL A 142 2.49 8.59 9.91
C VAL A 142 1.40 9.62 9.57
N LEU A 143 1.69 10.60 8.71
CA LEU A 143 0.70 11.61 8.34
C LEU A 143 -0.24 11.12 7.24
N VAL A 144 0.33 10.47 6.23
CA VAL A 144 -0.38 9.83 5.12
C VAL A 144 0.32 8.51 4.80
N GLY A 145 -0.44 7.47 4.60
CA GLY A 145 0.02 6.17 4.15
C GLY A 145 -1.16 5.42 3.58
N ASN A 146 -1.53 5.71 2.32
CA ASN A 146 -2.72 5.13 1.75
C ASN A 146 -2.67 5.12 0.21
N GLU A 147 -3.60 4.37 -0.35
CA GLU A 147 -3.93 4.44 -1.77
C GLU A 147 -4.52 5.82 -2.09
N THR A 148 -3.99 6.47 -3.11
CA THR A 148 -4.35 7.83 -3.49
C THR A 148 -4.52 7.99 -4.99
N ASP A 149 -5.47 8.81 -5.39
CA ASP A 149 -5.69 9.23 -6.77
C ASP A 149 -5.16 10.65 -6.96
N GLY A 150 -4.21 10.86 -7.85
CA GLY A 150 -3.72 12.20 -8.09
C GLY A 150 -2.35 12.29 -8.73
N ILE A 151 -1.65 13.39 -8.38
CA ILE A 151 -0.34 13.72 -8.92
C ILE A 151 0.63 14.08 -7.80
N GLN A 152 1.85 13.59 -7.94
CA GLN A 152 3.01 14.01 -7.15
C GLN A 152 4.16 14.31 -8.10
N PHE A 153 4.88 15.37 -7.85
CA PHE A 153 6.06 15.73 -8.62
C PHE A 153 7.16 16.28 -7.72
N GLY A 154 8.40 16.18 -8.14
CA GLY A 154 9.51 16.70 -7.36
C GLY A 154 10.77 16.87 -8.19
N ALA A 155 11.72 17.59 -7.58
CA ALA A 155 13.02 17.86 -8.16
C ALA A 155 14.10 18.02 -7.07
N PRO A 156 15.37 17.77 -7.40
CA PRO A 156 16.48 18.12 -6.52
C PRO A 156 16.51 19.61 -6.22
N ILE A 157 16.79 19.99 -4.98
CA ILE A 157 17.02 21.37 -4.57
C ILE A 157 18.48 21.68 -4.84
N PRO A 158 18.80 22.66 -5.74
CA PRO A 158 20.17 22.97 -6.11
C PRO A 158 21.06 23.28 -4.91
N GLY A 159 22.29 22.80 -4.94
CA GLY A 159 23.29 22.98 -3.87
C GLY A 159 23.05 22.18 -2.60
N THR A 160 22.09 21.28 -2.60
CA THR A 160 21.78 20.40 -1.45
C THR A 160 21.66 18.94 -1.87
N LYS A 161 21.54 18.04 -0.89
CA LYS A 161 21.16 16.65 -1.10
C LYS A 161 19.66 16.42 -0.81
N LEU A 162 18.86 17.47 -0.93
CA LEU A 162 17.43 17.43 -0.66
C LEU A 162 16.63 17.40 -1.97
N THR A 163 15.47 16.76 -1.90
CA THR A 163 14.44 16.79 -2.93
C THR A 163 13.24 17.54 -2.42
N GLY A 164 12.73 18.50 -3.20
CA GLY A 164 11.46 19.16 -2.96
C GLY A 164 10.36 18.55 -3.81
N SER A 165 9.17 18.43 -3.25
CA SER A 165 8.01 17.81 -3.90
C SER A 165 6.74 18.61 -3.64
N GLY A 166 5.86 18.63 -4.62
CA GLY A 166 4.48 19.06 -4.49
C GLY A 166 3.53 17.92 -4.82
N PHE A 167 2.33 17.95 -4.29
CA PHE A 167 1.33 16.92 -4.55
C PHE A 167 -0.09 17.45 -4.42
N TRP A 168 -0.98 16.79 -5.15
CA TRP A 168 -2.42 16.86 -4.98
C TRP A 168 -3.00 15.47 -5.21
N PHE A 169 -3.71 14.93 -4.22
CA PHE A 169 -4.33 13.63 -4.35
C PHE A 169 -5.54 13.46 -3.41
N ALA A 170 -6.48 12.60 -3.82
CA ALA A 170 -7.55 12.11 -3.00
C ALA A 170 -7.15 10.75 -2.41
N SER A 171 -7.37 10.56 -1.11
CA SER A 171 -7.21 9.24 -0.49
C SER A 171 -8.47 8.41 -0.69
N THR A 172 -8.32 7.20 -1.22
CA THR A 172 -9.45 6.28 -1.43
C THR A 172 -10.02 5.76 -0.11
N GLY A 173 -9.21 5.76 0.96
CA GLY A 173 -9.62 5.30 2.30
C GLY A 173 -10.28 6.36 3.19
N ALA A 174 -10.24 7.64 2.80
CA ALA A 174 -10.75 8.75 3.62
C ALA A 174 -12.16 9.23 3.22
N GLY A 175 -12.86 8.48 2.39
CA GLY A 175 -14.11 8.93 1.78
C GLY A 175 -13.86 9.84 0.57
N ASN A 176 -14.66 9.69 -0.45
CA ASN A 176 -14.40 10.18 -1.81
C ASN A 176 -14.48 11.70 -2.01
N ARG A 177 -14.54 12.50 -0.97
CA ARG A 177 -14.73 13.95 -1.08
C ARG A 177 -13.56 14.78 -0.58
N GLU A 178 -12.58 14.17 0.03
CA GLU A 178 -11.40 14.87 0.54
C GLU A 178 -10.24 14.78 -0.44
N SER A 179 -9.70 15.93 -0.82
CA SER A 179 -8.40 16.03 -1.49
C SER A 179 -7.37 16.59 -0.53
N LEU A 180 -6.16 16.07 -0.59
CA LEU A 180 -4.99 16.54 0.14
C LEU A 180 -4.03 17.18 -0.85
N TYR A 181 -3.50 18.36 -0.52
CA TYR A 181 -2.50 19.03 -1.32
C TYR A 181 -1.45 19.67 -0.43
N GLY A 182 -0.24 19.72 -0.90
CA GLY A 182 0.85 20.26 -0.11
C GLY A 182 2.21 20.05 -0.74
N ALA A 183 3.21 20.07 0.13
CA ALA A 183 4.60 19.96 -0.25
C ALA A 183 5.38 19.11 0.75
N ALA A 184 6.49 18.56 0.28
CA ALA A 184 7.42 17.81 1.11
C ALA A 184 8.86 18.10 0.69
N VAL A 185 9.77 17.99 1.65
CA VAL A 185 11.22 18.07 1.44
C VAL A 185 11.86 16.91 2.17
N TRP A 186 12.71 16.17 1.51
CA TRP A 186 13.45 15.08 2.13
C TRP A 186 14.85 14.92 1.56
N GLY A 187 15.70 14.27 2.30
CA GLY A 187 17.05 13.91 1.90
C GLY A 187 18.04 14.02 3.06
N SER A 188 19.32 13.96 2.72
CA SER A 188 20.41 13.99 3.69
C SER A 188 20.86 15.43 3.98
N VAL A 189 20.88 15.78 5.27
CA VAL A 189 21.38 17.09 5.75
C VAL A 189 22.77 17.00 6.34
N ALA A 190 23.19 15.81 6.74
CA ALA A 190 24.53 15.52 7.25
C ALA A 190 24.89 14.07 6.96
N LYS A 191 26.15 13.69 7.16
CA LYS A 191 26.55 12.29 7.13
C LYS A 191 25.74 11.52 8.17
N ASN A 192 25.07 10.45 7.75
CA ASN A 192 24.20 9.62 8.60
C ASN A 192 22.95 10.31 9.18
N LEU A 193 22.49 11.42 8.63
CA LEU A 193 21.26 12.07 9.03
C LEU A 193 20.38 12.41 7.84
N ASP A 194 19.30 11.70 7.71
CA ASP A 194 18.23 11.98 6.75
C ASP A 194 17.06 12.65 7.46
N ILE A 195 16.41 13.57 6.78
CA ILE A 195 15.21 14.27 7.25
C ILE A 195 14.08 14.14 6.22
N ASN A 196 12.86 14.29 6.72
CA ASN A 196 11.67 14.51 5.91
C ASN A 196 10.79 15.53 6.63
N PHE A 197 10.33 16.51 5.90
CA PHE A 197 9.27 17.40 6.34
C PHE A 197 8.18 17.40 5.26
N ALA A 198 6.94 17.17 5.66
CA ALA A 198 5.80 17.30 4.75
C ALA A 198 4.67 18.08 5.42
N TYR A 199 4.00 18.89 4.64
CA TYR A 199 2.79 19.61 5.01
C TYR A 199 1.69 19.30 4.00
N ALA A 200 0.51 18.98 4.51
CA ALA A 200 -0.66 18.73 3.68
C ALA A 200 -1.88 19.47 4.23
N LYS A 201 -2.66 20.02 3.34
CA LYS A 201 -3.95 20.67 3.61
C LYS A 201 -5.06 19.87 2.96
N SER A 202 -6.17 19.73 3.68
CA SER A 202 -7.41 19.14 3.18
C SER A 202 -8.24 20.17 2.41
N SER A 203 -8.98 19.70 1.40
CA SER A 203 -10.04 20.48 0.75
C SER A 203 -11.22 20.74 1.67
N LEU A 204 -11.37 19.96 2.74
CA LEU A 204 -12.41 20.12 3.76
C LEU A 204 -11.92 21.02 4.89
N GLY A 205 -12.71 22.00 5.26
CA GLY A 205 -12.47 22.83 6.44
C GLY A 205 -12.66 22.06 7.74
N LYS A 206 -11.99 22.49 8.81
CA LYS A 206 -12.25 21.97 10.15
C LYS A 206 -13.68 22.32 10.57
N ASN A 207 -14.39 21.35 11.15
CA ASN A 207 -15.81 21.38 11.50
C ASN A 207 -16.78 21.44 10.31
N GLU A 208 -16.27 21.32 9.08
CA GLU A 208 -17.10 21.15 7.92
C GLU A 208 -17.83 19.80 7.97
N LYS A 209 -19.11 19.81 7.67
CA LYS A 209 -19.90 18.60 7.55
C LYS A 209 -19.87 18.09 6.11
N TYR A 210 -19.66 16.80 5.97
CA TYR A 210 -19.64 16.13 4.68
C TYR A 210 -20.32 14.77 4.76
N GLY A 211 -20.89 14.31 3.64
CA GLY A 211 -21.29 12.92 3.52
C GLY A 211 -20.06 12.01 3.44
N SER A 212 -20.12 10.83 3.99
CA SER A 212 -18.99 9.89 4.00
C SER A 212 -18.49 9.53 2.60
N GLY A 213 -19.28 9.82 1.57
CA GLY A 213 -18.99 9.49 0.18
C GLY A 213 -19.02 7.99 -0.11
N ASN A 214 -19.31 7.18 0.90
CA ASN A 214 -19.45 5.75 0.73
C ASN A 214 -20.69 5.47 -0.12
N VAL A 215 -20.48 4.73 -1.18
CA VAL A 215 -21.55 4.22 -2.02
C VAL A 215 -21.64 2.73 -1.76
N SER A 216 -22.76 2.32 -1.19
CA SER A 216 -23.11 0.91 -1.11
C SER A 216 -23.91 0.53 -2.34
N TYR A 217 -23.64 -0.63 -2.89
CA TYR A 217 -24.39 -1.16 -4.02
C TYR A 217 -25.27 -2.29 -3.53
N TYR A 218 -26.57 -2.16 -3.75
CA TYR A 218 -27.53 -3.20 -3.41
C TYR A 218 -28.09 -3.80 -4.69
N GLN A 219 -28.19 -5.12 -4.74
CA GLN A 219 -28.96 -5.78 -5.76
C GLN A 219 -30.44 -5.49 -5.51
N THR A 220 -31.11 -4.81 -6.45
CA THR A 220 -32.48 -4.33 -6.27
C THR A 220 -33.51 -5.43 -6.31
N ASP A 221 -33.20 -6.55 -6.94
CA ASP A 221 -34.08 -7.69 -6.98
C ASP A 221 -33.29 -9.00 -7.07
N MET A 222 -33.57 -9.89 -6.12
CA MET A 222 -32.94 -11.20 -6.01
C MET A 222 -33.74 -12.32 -6.67
N LYS A 223 -34.96 -12.03 -7.11
CA LYS A 223 -35.80 -13.02 -7.78
C LYS A 223 -35.61 -12.98 -9.28
N GLU A 224 -35.19 -14.08 -9.85
CA GLU A 224 -35.03 -14.23 -11.29
C GLU A 224 -36.38 -14.16 -12.04
N PHE A 225 -37.44 -14.60 -11.38
CA PHE A 225 -38.78 -14.56 -11.91
C PHE A 225 -39.74 -13.83 -10.94
N ASN A 226 -40.66 -13.10 -11.49
CA ASN A 226 -41.78 -12.53 -10.76
C ASN A 226 -42.68 -13.64 -10.20
N ASP A 227 -43.56 -13.30 -9.24
CA ASP A 227 -44.44 -14.25 -8.62
C ASP A 227 -45.47 -14.85 -9.63
N ASP A 228 -45.69 -14.21 -10.76
CA ASP A 228 -46.49 -14.69 -11.89
C ASP A 228 -45.71 -15.59 -12.89
N GLY A 229 -44.45 -15.90 -12.61
CA GLY A 229 -43.62 -16.74 -13.44
C GLY A 229 -42.97 -16.02 -14.63
N THR A 230 -43.16 -14.72 -14.80
CA THR A 230 -42.50 -13.95 -15.85
C THR A 230 -41.09 -13.59 -15.45
N PRO A 231 -40.11 -13.47 -16.44
CA PRO A 231 -38.76 -13.04 -16.14
C PRO A 231 -38.72 -11.65 -15.50
N ASN A 232 -38.00 -11.53 -14.38
CA ASN A 232 -37.83 -10.25 -13.70
C ASN A 232 -36.78 -9.41 -14.43
N LYS A 233 -37.19 -8.32 -15.05
CA LYS A 233 -36.32 -7.39 -15.77
C LYS A 233 -35.35 -6.64 -14.86
N ASN A 234 -35.58 -6.65 -13.56
CA ASN A 234 -34.74 -5.98 -12.55
C ASN A 234 -33.79 -6.97 -11.85
N TYR A 235 -33.89 -8.26 -12.15
CA TYR A 235 -33.01 -9.27 -11.60
C TYR A 235 -31.53 -8.92 -11.83
N GLY A 236 -30.75 -8.96 -10.79
CA GLY A 236 -29.33 -8.65 -10.85
C GLY A 236 -28.98 -7.17 -11.03
N ARG A 237 -29.95 -6.27 -11.14
CA ARG A 237 -29.66 -4.84 -11.17
C ARG A 237 -29.08 -4.38 -9.84
N VAL A 238 -28.07 -3.55 -9.92
CA VAL A 238 -27.40 -2.96 -8.77
C VAL A 238 -27.74 -1.47 -8.72
N SER A 239 -28.27 -1.03 -7.58
CA SER A 239 -28.56 0.39 -7.36
C SER A 239 -27.58 0.97 -6.36
N PRO A 240 -26.98 2.13 -6.64
CA PRO A 240 -26.14 2.80 -5.67
C PRO A 240 -27.00 3.39 -4.55
N VAL A 241 -26.59 3.13 -3.32
CA VAL A 241 -27.12 3.81 -2.13
C VAL A 241 -26.00 4.67 -1.55
N TYR A 242 -26.24 5.96 -1.52
CA TYR A 242 -25.29 6.92 -0.97
C TYR A 242 -25.47 6.98 0.55
N ASP A 243 -24.37 6.79 1.27
CA ASP A 243 -24.34 7.04 2.70
C ASP A 243 -24.34 8.56 2.94
N ASN A 244 -25.50 9.08 3.35
CA ASN A 244 -25.70 10.50 3.65
C ASN A 244 -25.38 10.84 5.11
N GLN A 245 -24.59 10.03 5.82
CA GLN A 245 -24.21 10.37 7.18
C GLN A 245 -23.44 11.69 7.20
N ASP A 246 -23.96 12.64 7.96
CA ASP A 246 -23.31 13.91 8.24
C ASP A 246 -22.08 13.68 9.14
N THR A 247 -20.95 13.49 8.53
CA THR A 247 -19.66 13.40 9.23
C THR A 247 -19.09 14.79 9.40
N THR A 248 -18.59 15.10 10.58
CA THR A 248 -17.89 16.35 10.84
C THR A 248 -16.40 16.14 10.68
N ASN A 249 -15.77 16.92 9.80
CA ASN A 249 -14.33 16.91 9.64
C ASN A 249 -13.62 17.47 10.87
N LYS A 250 -12.70 16.70 11.45
CA LYS A 250 -12.03 17.09 12.72
C LYS A 250 -10.74 17.88 12.51
N ARG A 251 -10.16 17.82 11.31
CA ARG A 251 -8.89 18.46 10.97
C ARG A 251 -8.92 19.00 9.54
N SER A 252 -8.19 20.08 9.27
CA SER A 252 -8.08 20.68 7.93
C SER A 252 -6.65 20.66 7.37
N TYR A 253 -5.64 20.49 8.20
CA TYR A 253 -4.24 20.35 7.78
C TYR A 253 -3.43 19.53 8.78
N GLY A 254 -2.26 19.12 8.34
CA GLY A 254 -1.28 18.47 9.19
C GLY A 254 0.11 18.56 8.60
N TYR A 255 1.09 18.27 9.44
CA TYR A 255 2.48 18.16 9.04
C TYR A 255 3.15 16.95 9.71
N VAL A 256 4.23 16.49 9.11
CA VAL A 256 5.10 15.47 9.67
C VAL A 256 6.55 15.90 9.59
N LEU A 257 7.26 15.67 10.69
CA LEU A 257 8.71 15.79 10.80
C LEU A 257 9.27 14.40 10.98
N SER A 258 10.26 14.05 10.15
CA SER A 258 10.91 12.75 10.23
C SER A 258 12.42 12.90 10.28
N MET A 259 13.07 12.00 11.00
CA MET A 259 14.52 11.85 10.98
C MET A 259 14.90 10.37 10.93
N ALA A 260 16.02 10.08 10.29
CA ALA A 260 16.62 8.76 10.29
C ALA A 260 18.13 8.90 10.40
N THR A 261 18.74 8.09 11.27
CA THR A 261 20.17 8.11 11.50
C THR A 261 20.72 6.70 11.69
N ASN A 262 21.91 6.46 11.16
CA ASN A 262 22.67 5.25 11.46
C ASN A 262 23.50 5.49 12.73
N ILE A 263 23.16 4.81 13.82
CA ILE A 263 23.94 4.85 15.07
C ILE A 263 25.30 4.18 14.83
N ASN A 264 25.27 3.06 14.11
CA ASN A 264 26.46 2.37 13.61
C ASN A 264 26.09 1.62 12.30
N LYS A 265 26.99 0.80 11.79
CA LYS A 265 26.77 0.06 10.52
C LYS A 265 25.57 -0.90 10.53
N ASP A 266 25.16 -1.38 11.71
CA ASP A 266 24.11 -2.38 11.88
C ASP A 266 22.85 -1.82 12.53
N LEU A 267 22.91 -0.63 13.14
CA LEU A 267 21.83 -0.08 13.93
C LEU A 267 21.35 1.26 13.34
N ARG A 268 20.08 1.31 12.96
CA ARG A 268 19.42 2.49 12.41
C ARG A 268 18.22 2.90 13.30
N PHE A 269 18.14 4.18 13.60
CA PHE A 269 17.01 4.79 14.31
C PHE A 269 16.20 5.67 13.36
N ILE A 270 14.86 5.57 13.43
CA ILE A 270 13.92 6.36 12.63
C ILE A 270 12.87 6.93 13.59
N ALA A 271 12.55 8.20 13.43
CA ALA A 271 11.52 8.89 14.21
C ALA A 271 10.63 9.73 13.30
N ASP A 272 9.33 9.63 13.49
CA ASP A 272 8.32 10.48 12.89
C ASP A 272 7.47 11.14 13.97
N TYR A 273 7.19 12.41 13.78
CA TYR A 273 6.20 13.16 14.55
C TYR A 273 5.23 13.85 13.59
N ALA A 274 3.96 13.51 13.69
CA ALA A 274 2.90 14.15 12.93
C ALA A 274 1.96 14.93 13.85
N LYS A 275 1.43 16.04 13.35
CA LYS A 275 0.45 16.86 14.05
C LYS A 275 -0.57 17.42 13.06
N THR A 276 -1.82 17.47 13.49
CA THR A 276 -2.93 18.10 12.78
C THR A 276 -3.49 19.29 13.58
N ASP A 277 -4.38 20.05 13.01
CA ASP A 277 -5.10 21.13 13.68
C ASP A 277 -6.35 20.67 14.45
N ALA A 278 -6.54 19.37 14.63
CA ALA A 278 -7.64 18.84 15.45
C ALA A 278 -7.53 19.27 16.92
N ASP A 279 -8.66 19.38 17.60
CA ASP A 279 -8.71 19.81 19.01
C ASP A 279 -8.38 18.66 19.97
N PHE A 280 -8.53 17.41 19.52
CA PHE A 280 -8.39 16.22 20.36
C PHE A 280 -7.51 15.17 19.68
N GLN A 281 -6.59 14.56 20.44
CA GLN A 281 -5.67 13.52 19.93
C GLN A 281 -5.06 13.86 18.56
N ASN A 282 -4.48 15.05 18.47
CA ASN A 282 -4.06 15.67 17.22
C ASN A 282 -2.62 15.35 16.81
N ASN A 283 -1.93 14.48 17.53
CA ASN A 283 -0.55 14.12 17.20
C ASN A 283 -0.32 12.62 17.17
N SER A 284 0.71 12.25 16.43
CA SER A 284 1.15 10.87 16.28
C SER A 284 2.68 10.81 16.34
N ILE A 285 3.20 9.77 16.95
CA ILE A 285 4.62 9.50 17.07
C ILE A 285 4.87 8.07 16.62
N ALA A 286 5.89 7.87 15.80
CA ALA A 286 6.41 6.55 15.47
C ALA A 286 7.94 6.57 15.64
N LEU A 287 8.44 5.71 16.50
CA LEU A 287 9.86 5.47 16.69
C LEU A 287 10.19 4.05 16.27
N ARG A 288 11.32 3.88 15.60
CA ARG A 288 11.77 2.56 15.14
C ARG A 288 13.27 2.42 15.29
N LEU A 289 13.68 1.31 15.86
CA LEU A 289 15.06 0.89 15.96
C LEU A 289 15.22 -0.41 15.19
N ASN A 290 16.05 -0.40 14.15
CA ASN A 290 16.36 -1.56 13.33
C ASN A 290 17.80 -1.99 13.59
N TYR A 291 17.98 -3.27 13.89
CA TYR A 291 19.28 -3.92 13.94
C TYR A 291 19.39 -4.87 12.76
N LYS A 292 20.31 -4.59 11.83
CA LYS A 292 20.44 -5.27 10.55
C LYS A 292 19.11 -5.28 9.76
N ASP A 293 19.02 -6.10 8.75
CA ASP A 293 17.79 -6.46 8.05
C ASP A 293 17.97 -7.78 7.30
N ALA A 294 16.85 -8.47 7.05
CA ALA A 294 16.83 -9.63 6.19
C ALA A 294 16.73 -9.19 4.72
N ASP A 295 17.60 -9.78 3.91
CA ASP A 295 17.61 -9.61 2.44
C ASP A 295 17.17 -10.94 1.82
N TYR A 296 16.03 -10.95 1.12
CA TYR A 296 15.51 -12.18 0.51
C TYR A 296 16.45 -12.77 -0.56
N LYS A 297 17.42 -12.01 -1.06
CA LYS A 297 18.46 -12.49 -1.98
C LYS A 297 19.62 -13.18 -1.27
N LYS A 298 19.70 -13.04 0.06
CA LYS A 298 20.82 -13.52 0.88
C LYS A 298 20.30 -14.46 1.98
N PRO A 299 20.23 -15.78 1.71
CA PRO A 299 19.88 -16.76 2.72
C PRO A 299 20.74 -16.64 3.99
N GLY A 300 20.12 -16.75 5.16
CA GLY A 300 20.77 -16.58 6.45
C GLY A 300 20.84 -15.15 6.96
N SER A 301 20.52 -14.15 6.14
CA SER A 301 20.40 -12.76 6.60
C SER A 301 19.22 -12.60 7.54
N TYR A 302 19.34 -11.70 8.51
CA TYR A 302 18.28 -11.43 9.50
C TYR A 302 18.30 -9.98 9.96
N GLY A 303 17.18 -9.58 10.53
CA GLY A 303 17.03 -8.29 11.18
C GLY A 303 16.12 -8.39 12.38
N LEU A 304 16.33 -7.48 13.32
CA LEU A 304 15.49 -7.28 14.50
C LEU A 304 14.96 -5.86 14.48
N TYR A 305 13.75 -5.66 14.95
CA TYR A 305 13.24 -4.30 15.12
C TYR A 305 12.42 -4.14 16.39
N LEU A 306 12.48 -2.94 16.93
CA LEU A 306 11.64 -2.49 18.02
C LEU A 306 10.98 -1.17 17.61
N ARG A 307 9.67 -1.08 17.77
CA ARG A 307 8.89 0.12 17.47
C ARG A 307 8.12 0.57 18.68
N TYR A 308 8.02 1.88 18.82
CA TYR A 308 7.02 2.52 19.67
C TYR A 308 6.11 3.37 18.78
N ILE A 309 4.82 3.21 18.97
CA ILE A 309 3.81 3.99 18.26
C ILE A 309 2.88 4.67 19.25
N LYS A 310 2.45 5.88 18.89
CA LYS A 310 1.33 6.56 19.51
C LYS A 310 0.61 7.31 18.41
N TYR A 311 -0.48 6.74 17.93
CA TYR A 311 -1.28 7.33 16.85
C TYR A 311 -2.52 7.96 17.45
N GLY A 312 -2.57 9.30 17.46
CA GLY A 312 -3.75 10.04 17.86
C GLY A 312 -4.93 9.72 16.93
N GLU A 313 -6.13 9.73 17.47
CA GLU A 313 -7.35 9.47 16.68
C GLU A 313 -7.48 10.45 15.50
N ASN A 314 -7.07 11.70 15.69
CA ASN A 314 -7.04 12.75 14.69
C ASN A 314 -5.62 13.24 14.35
N GLY A 315 -4.61 12.46 14.68
CA GLY A 315 -3.19 12.82 14.53
C GLY A 315 -2.59 12.47 13.17
N TRP A 316 -3.41 12.17 12.19
CA TRP A 316 -3.05 11.84 10.81
C TRP A 316 -4.12 12.31 9.83
N LEU A 317 -3.84 12.31 8.54
CA LEU A 317 -4.80 12.69 7.49
C LEU A 317 -5.37 11.47 6.77
N ALA A 318 -4.52 10.50 6.42
CA ALA A 318 -4.94 9.22 5.84
C ALA A 318 -3.95 8.15 6.29
N GLY A 319 -4.29 7.44 7.36
CA GLY A 319 -3.36 6.53 8.01
C GLY A 319 -3.20 5.19 7.33
N ASP A 320 -2.04 4.59 7.54
CA ASP A 320 -1.73 3.22 7.18
C ASP A 320 -2.03 2.31 8.38
N ASP A 321 -2.92 1.35 8.22
CA ASP A 321 -3.24 0.38 9.28
C ASP A 321 -2.24 -0.77 9.36
N GLU A 322 -1.27 -0.81 8.45
CA GLU A 322 -0.26 -1.87 8.33
C GLU A 322 -0.89 -3.28 8.46
N TRP A 323 -1.90 -3.54 7.66
CA TRP A 323 -2.62 -4.83 7.67
C TRP A 323 -3.35 -5.12 8.98
N ASN A 324 -4.01 -4.12 9.54
CA ASN A 324 -4.70 -4.18 10.83
C ASN A 324 -3.77 -4.41 12.04
N SER A 325 -2.48 -4.18 11.91
CA SER A 325 -1.58 -4.26 13.06
C SER A 325 -1.58 -2.98 13.92
N ILE A 326 -1.95 -1.85 13.32
CA ILE A 326 -1.99 -0.54 13.98
C ILE A 326 -3.30 0.14 13.61
N TRP A 327 -3.95 0.78 14.57
CA TRP A 327 -5.16 1.58 14.34
C TRP A 327 -4.97 3.01 14.87
N ASN A 328 -5.79 3.95 14.40
CA ASN A 328 -5.87 5.27 14.99
C ASN A 328 -6.32 5.17 16.46
N GLY A 329 -5.90 6.11 17.29
CA GLY A 329 -6.14 6.07 18.72
C GLY A 329 -5.38 4.97 19.46
N THR A 330 -4.27 4.48 18.92
CA THR A 330 -3.47 3.38 19.49
C THR A 330 -2.10 3.86 19.95
N LYS A 331 -1.63 3.37 21.08
CA LYS A 331 -0.24 3.50 21.54
C LYS A 331 0.30 2.13 21.97
N GLY A 332 1.57 1.89 21.76
CA GLY A 332 2.19 0.63 22.21
C GLY A 332 3.53 0.32 21.60
N TRP A 333 3.95 -0.91 21.80
CA TRP A 333 5.22 -1.46 21.37
C TRP A 333 5.01 -2.61 20.40
N ILE A 334 5.88 -2.68 19.39
CA ILE A 334 5.95 -3.78 18.44
C ILE A 334 7.40 -4.22 18.36
N ALA A 335 7.66 -5.50 18.60
CA ALA A 335 8.97 -6.10 18.43
C ALA A 335 8.88 -7.23 17.40
N GLY A 336 9.87 -7.33 16.53
CA GLY A 336 9.85 -8.33 15.48
C GLY A 336 11.23 -8.80 15.05
N VAL A 337 11.20 -9.94 14.36
CA VAL A 337 12.34 -10.60 13.75
C VAL A 337 12.01 -10.86 12.29
N ARG A 338 12.97 -10.58 11.41
CA ARG A 338 12.93 -10.94 9.99
C ARG A 338 14.10 -11.85 9.67
N TYR A 339 13.88 -12.89 8.91
CA TYR A 339 14.89 -13.85 8.55
C TYR A 339 14.68 -14.38 7.13
N ALA A 340 15.75 -14.54 6.38
CA ALA A 340 15.72 -15.15 5.05
C ALA A 340 16.20 -16.63 5.13
N PRO A 341 15.29 -17.60 5.33
CA PRO A 341 15.68 -19.01 5.43
C PRO A 341 16.23 -19.58 4.12
N TRP A 342 15.69 -19.11 2.98
CA TRP A 342 16.10 -19.50 1.64
C TRP A 342 16.05 -18.28 0.70
N LYS A 343 16.65 -18.43 -0.46
CA LYS A 343 16.60 -17.40 -1.50
C LYS A 343 15.15 -17.09 -1.87
N ASN A 344 14.82 -15.81 -1.93
CA ASN A 344 13.51 -15.26 -2.27
C ASN A 344 12.42 -15.55 -1.23
N ILE A 345 12.77 -15.96 -0.02
CA ILE A 345 11.80 -16.20 1.05
C ILE A 345 12.20 -15.38 2.28
N ILE A 346 11.23 -14.66 2.85
CA ILE A 346 11.36 -13.96 4.14
C ILE A 346 10.33 -14.55 5.11
N TRP A 347 10.80 -14.94 6.27
CA TRP A 347 9.97 -15.18 7.44
C TRP A 347 10.03 -13.98 8.36
N GLU A 348 8.86 -13.50 8.79
CA GLU A 348 8.73 -12.45 9.78
C GLU A 348 7.82 -12.90 10.91
N THR A 349 8.21 -12.59 12.13
CA THR A 349 7.40 -12.81 13.33
C THR A 349 7.45 -11.57 14.19
N MET A 350 6.29 -11.11 14.64
CA MET A 350 6.19 -9.97 15.52
C MET A 350 5.23 -10.22 16.66
N TYR A 351 5.47 -9.48 17.75
CA TYR A 351 4.55 -9.35 18.87
C TYR A 351 4.31 -7.88 19.15
N SER A 352 3.04 -7.52 19.37
CA SER A 352 2.63 -6.17 19.67
C SER A 352 1.79 -6.13 20.94
N LYS A 353 2.10 -5.18 21.82
CA LYS A 353 1.31 -4.86 23.00
C LYS A 353 0.83 -3.42 22.87
N GLN A 354 -0.47 -3.23 22.76
CA GLN A 354 -1.10 -1.96 22.43
C GLN A 354 -2.18 -1.61 23.45
N LYS A 355 -2.42 -0.30 23.59
CA LYS A 355 -3.60 0.26 24.24
C LYS A 355 -4.31 1.18 23.28
N ARG A 356 -5.62 1.08 23.21
CA ARG A 356 -6.46 1.94 22.39
C ARG A 356 -7.11 3.02 23.25
N HIS A 357 -7.01 4.27 22.78
CA HIS A 357 -7.65 5.43 23.39
C HIS A 357 -8.69 5.96 22.41
N TRP A 358 -9.95 5.79 22.73
CA TRP A 358 -11.03 6.42 21.98
C TRP A 358 -11.54 7.66 22.69
N SER A 359 -12.20 8.55 21.95
CA SER A 359 -12.81 9.79 22.45
C SER A 359 -13.79 9.57 23.60
N THR A 360 -14.27 8.34 23.79
CA THR A 360 -15.29 7.96 24.76
C THR A 360 -14.77 7.39 26.08
N SER A 361 -13.50 7.56 26.41
CA SER A 361 -12.92 7.40 27.73
C SER A 361 -12.29 6.07 28.14
N ASP A 362 -12.56 4.95 27.50
CA ASP A 362 -12.03 3.68 28.00
C ASP A 362 -10.77 3.25 27.26
N GLU A 363 -9.75 2.84 28.03
CA GLU A 363 -8.55 2.22 27.49
C GLU A 363 -8.82 0.72 27.29
N TYR A 364 -8.51 0.22 26.09
CA TYR A 364 -8.62 -1.18 25.73
C TYR A 364 -7.24 -1.76 25.47
N ASP A 365 -6.97 -2.94 25.99
CA ASP A 365 -5.75 -3.68 25.72
C ASP A 365 -5.89 -4.53 24.45
N ARG A 366 -4.83 -4.53 23.64
CA ARG A 366 -4.71 -5.43 22.49
C ARG A 366 -3.30 -6.04 22.49
N ASN A 367 -3.25 -7.35 22.36
CA ASN A 367 -2.01 -8.07 22.13
C ASN A 367 -2.14 -8.81 20.79
N LEU A 368 -1.19 -8.55 19.90
CA LEU A 368 -1.16 -9.17 18.57
C LEU A 368 0.13 -9.95 18.40
N PHE A 369 0.00 -11.23 18.12
CA PHE A 369 1.09 -12.04 17.58
C PHE A 369 0.83 -12.29 16.12
N ARG A 370 1.85 -12.05 15.28
CA ARG A 370 1.79 -12.31 13.84
C ARG A 370 3.02 -13.07 13.41
N THR A 371 2.82 -14.07 12.56
CA THR A 371 3.91 -14.71 11.84
C THR A 371 3.54 -14.86 10.38
N GLU A 372 4.50 -14.65 9.49
CA GLU A 372 4.26 -14.65 8.05
C GLU A 372 5.48 -15.14 7.27
N LEU A 373 5.20 -15.74 6.11
CA LEU A 373 6.20 -16.11 5.12
C LEU A 373 5.86 -15.42 3.81
N ASP A 374 6.83 -14.69 3.28
CA ASP A 374 6.76 -14.02 1.98
C ASP A 374 7.63 -14.77 0.97
N PHE A 375 7.02 -15.17 -0.13
CA PHE A 375 7.65 -15.81 -1.27
C PHE A 375 7.74 -14.80 -2.42
N HIS A 376 8.94 -14.28 -2.66
CA HIS A 376 9.20 -13.27 -3.67
C HIS A 376 9.50 -13.88 -5.04
N PHE A 377 8.98 -13.30 -6.11
CA PHE A 377 9.20 -13.72 -7.49
C PHE A 377 9.43 -12.53 -8.45
#